data_9e3a973b253ae144a441d45d13fd6066
#
_entry.id   9e3a973b253ae144a441d45d13fd6066
#
_cell.length_a   1.000
_cell.length_b   1.000
_cell.length_c   1.000
_cell.angle_alpha   90.00
_cell.angle_beta   90.00
_cell.angle_gamma   90.00
#
_symmetry.space_group_name_H-M   'P 1'
#
loop_
_entity.id
_entity.type
_entity.pdbx_description
1 polymer ?
#
loop_
_entity_poly.entity_id
_entity_poly.type
_entity_poly.pdbx_seq_one_letter_code
_entity_poly.pdbx_strand_id
1 'polypeptide(L)'
;MSAEDDAPAEGPFEIPLTGELDLHSFLPREIPSLVEEYVRACRERGVLRLRLAHGRGRGVQRAVVRRTLAAMPEVVTFSDAPPEAGGWGATVVVVRAHGTSSAL
;
A
#
# COMPACT_ATOMS: atom_id res chain seq x y z
N MET A 1 27.06 11.97 -9.47
CA MET A 1 26.68 11.85 -9.18
C MET A 1 26.04 11.77 -8.77
N SER A 2 25.84 11.50 -8.81
CA SER A 2 25.21 11.41 -8.44
C SER A 2 24.54 11.19 -7.85
N ALA A 3 24.65 11.05 -7.66
CA ALA A 3 24.04 10.89 -7.03
C ALA A 3 23.20 10.85 -6.61
N GLU A 4 23.40 10.96 -6.71
CA GLU A 4 22.75 11.06 -6.32
C GLU A 4 21.91 10.92 -6.01
N ASP A 5 22.05 10.73 -6.22
CA ASP A 5 21.39 10.60 -5.97
C ASP A 5 20.73 10.46 -5.38
N ASP A 6 20.86 10.44 -5.25
CA ASP A 6 20.35 10.32 -4.70
C ASP A 6 19.51 10.53 -4.21
N ALA A 7 19.75 10.77 -4.27
CA ALA A 7 18.93 11.20 -3.66
C ALA A 7 17.76 10.97 -3.35
N PRO A 8 17.30 10.63 -3.78
CA PRO A 8 16.12 10.40 -3.35
C PRO A 8 15.91 9.91 -2.30
N ALA A 9 16.51 9.70 -2.17
CA ALA A 9 16.22 9.33 -1.08
C ALA A 9 15.45 10.23 -0.33
N GLU A 10 15.13 11.25 -0.79
CA GLU A 10 14.43 12.03 -0.06
C GLU A 10 13.24 11.53 0.42
N GLY A 11 12.58 10.82 0.03
CA GLY A 11 11.39 10.28 0.61
C GLY A 11 11.69 8.93 1.15
N PRO A 12 10.80 8.39 1.93
CA PRO A 12 10.94 7.03 2.38
C PRO A 12 10.76 6.06 1.24
N PHE A 13 10.22 6.50 0.11
CA PHE A 13 9.96 5.59 -0.95
C PHE A 13 10.76 5.91 -2.17
N GLU A 14 11.48 4.93 -2.64
CA GLU A 14 11.95 4.97 -3.99
C GLU A 14 11.01 4.18 -4.85
N ILE A 15 9.91 3.74 -4.30
CA ILE A 15 8.94 2.91 -4.99
C ILE A 15 7.99 3.80 -5.76
N PRO A 16 7.76 3.54 -7.04
CA PRO A 16 6.80 4.34 -7.80
C PRO A 16 5.41 4.24 -7.20
N LEU A 17 4.69 5.35 -7.19
CA LEU A 17 3.37 5.39 -6.60
C LEU A 17 2.32 5.08 -7.66
N THR A 18 2.33 3.86 -8.12
CA THR A 18 1.42 3.41 -9.17
C THR A 18 0.15 2.77 -8.62
N GLY A 19 0.15 2.47 -7.34
CA GLY A 19 -0.93 1.70 -6.75
C GLY A 19 -0.57 0.24 -6.58
N GLU A 20 0.58 -0.19 -7.09
CA GLU A 20 1.05 -1.57 -6.96
C GLU A 20 2.23 -1.60 -6.03
N LEU A 21 2.16 -2.37 -4.98
CA LEU A 21 3.26 -2.47 -4.02
C LEU A 21 3.51 -3.93 -3.71
N ASP A 22 4.76 -4.36 -3.91
CA ASP A 22 5.13 -5.74 -3.65
C ASP A 22 5.82 -5.80 -2.29
N LEU A 23 5.21 -6.53 -1.38
CA LEU A 23 5.66 -6.61 -0.02
C LEU A 23 6.36 -7.92 0.32
N HIS A 24 6.46 -8.83 -0.64
CA HIS A 24 6.85 -10.19 -0.28
C HIS A 24 8.27 -10.27 0.29
N SER A 25 9.14 -9.34 -0.04
CA SER A 25 10.52 -9.37 0.44
C SER A 25 10.72 -8.56 1.71
N PHE A 26 9.68 -7.92 2.22
CA PHE A 26 9.81 -7.15 3.45
C PHE A 26 9.49 -8.01 4.66
N LEU A 27 10.12 -7.70 5.78
CA LEU A 27 9.83 -8.40 7.01
C LEU A 27 8.48 -7.96 7.57
N PRO A 28 7.76 -8.85 8.24
CA PRO A 28 6.46 -8.47 8.79
C PRO A 28 6.49 -7.20 9.63
N ARG A 29 7.55 -6.99 10.40
CA ARG A 29 7.60 -5.80 11.26
C ARG A 29 7.79 -4.53 10.49
N GLU A 30 8.24 -4.61 9.23
CA GLU A 30 8.41 -3.44 8.40
C GLU A 30 7.12 -3.03 7.70
N ILE A 31 6.18 -3.95 7.60
CA ILE A 31 5.01 -3.76 6.74
C ILE A 31 4.07 -2.67 7.24
N PRO A 32 3.76 -2.56 8.54
CA PRO A 32 2.79 -1.54 8.94
C PRO A 32 3.18 -0.13 8.52
N SER A 33 4.41 0.28 8.80
CA SER A 33 4.85 1.61 8.42
C SER A 33 4.89 1.79 6.92
N LEU A 34 5.36 0.78 6.21
CA LEU A 34 5.46 0.87 4.76
C LEU A 34 4.08 1.01 4.13
N VAL A 35 3.12 0.21 4.58
CA VAL A 35 1.77 0.26 4.04
C VAL A 35 1.13 1.61 4.34
N GLU A 36 1.28 2.10 5.57
CA GLU A 36 0.69 3.38 5.92
C GLU A 36 1.24 4.49 5.07
N GLU A 37 2.55 4.53 4.91
CA GLU A 37 3.17 5.59 4.14
C GLU A 37 2.83 5.49 2.67
N TYR A 38 2.81 4.28 2.14
CA TYR A 38 2.50 4.08 0.73
C TYR A 38 1.06 4.49 0.43
N VAL A 39 0.12 4.05 1.26
CA VAL A 39 -1.28 4.39 1.08
C VAL A 39 -1.47 5.91 1.10
N ARG A 40 -0.85 6.58 2.06
CA ARG A 40 -1.00 8.01 2.19
C ARG A 40 -0.33 8.76 1.05
N ALA A 41 0.82 8.28 0.60
CA ALA A 41 1.49 8.89 -0.54
C ALA A 41 0.68 8.75 -1.82
N CYS A 42 0.11 7.58 -2.05
CA CYS A 42 -0.75 7.36 -3.20
C CYS A 42 -1.99 8.26 -3.14
N ARG A 43 -2.57 8.38 -1.95
CA ARG A 43 -3.73 9.21 -1.75
C ARG A 43 -3.46 10.65 -2.13
N GLU A 44 -2.27 11.16 -1.77
CA GLU A 44 -1.89 12.51 -2.11
C GLU A 44 -1.80 12.72 -3.61
N ARG A 45 -1.49 11.67 -4.35
CA ARG A 45 -1.40 11.74 -5.78
C ARG A 45 -2.70 11.39 -6.47
N GLY A 46 -3.75 11.12 -5.73
CA GLY A 46 -5.02 10.74 -6.33
C GLY A 46 -5.08 9.30 -6.79
N VAL A 47 -4.13 8.47 -6.39
CA VAL A 47 -4.16 7.05 -6.70
C VAL A 47 -4.92 6.37 -5.58
N LEU A 48 -6.18 6.02 -5.85
CA LEU A 48 -7.09 5.59 -4.79
C LEU A 48 -7.43 4.12 -4.82
N ARG A 49 -6.92 3.38 -5.79
CA ARG A 49 -7.09 1.94 -5.83
C ARG A 49 -5.71 1.32 -5.84
N LEU A 50 -5.45 0.48 -4.85
CA LEU A 50 -4.13 -0.08 -4.68
C LEU A 50 -4.20 -1.60 -4.65
N ARG A 51 -3.10 -2.22 -5.01
CA ARG A 51 -2.95 -3.66 -4.91
C ARG A 51 -1.64 -3.93 -4.17
N LEU A 52 -1.76 -4.56 -3.02
CA LEU A 52 -0.61 -4.85 -2.16
C LEU A 52 -0.35 -6.35 -2.24
N ALA A 53 0.74 -6.72 -2.88
CA ALA A 53 1.09 -8.12 -3.08
C ALA A 53 1.98 -8.58 -1.94
N HIS A 54 1.45 -9.44 -1.09
CA HIS A 54 2.18 -9.93 0.08
C HIS A 54 2.57 -11.40 -0.06
N GLY A 55 2.10 -12.04 -1.12
CA GLY A 55 2.37 -13.45 -1.30
C GLY A 55 1.41 -14.30 -0.49
N ARG A 56 1.43 -15.60 -0.74
CA ARG A 56 0.54 -16.48 -0.03
C ARG A 56 1.17 -17.04 1.23
N GLY A 57 2.31 -17.64 1.07
CA GLY A 57 3.03 -18.16 2.21
C GLY A 57 2.14 -18.72 3.30
N ARG A 58 2.41 -18.35 4.52
CA ARG A 58 1.60 -18.78 5.66
C ARG A 58 0.57 -17.75 6.04
N GLY A 59 0.41 -16.71 5.27
CA GLY A 59 -0.56 -15.67 5.59
C GLY A 59 -0.10 -14.68 6.64
N VAL A 60 1.15 -14.72 7.05
CA VAL A 60 1.64 -13.81 8.08
C VAL A 60 1.61 -12.38 7.58
N GLN A 61 2.19 -12.15 6.39
CA GLN A 61 2.20 -10.79 5.85
C GLN A 61 0.81 -10.34 5.46
N ARG A 62 -0.02 -11.25 4.96
CA ARG A 62 -1.40 -10.92 4.65
C ARG A 62 -2.12 -10.43 5.91
N ALA A 63 -1.93 -11.13 7.02
CA ALA A 63 -2.57 -10.74 8.26
C ALA A 63 -2.10 -9.38 8.74
N VAL A 64 -0.81 -9.10 8.62
CA VAL A 64 -0.26 -7.80 9.03
C VAL A 64 -0.82 -6.70 8.16
N VAL A 65 -0.88 -6.92 6.84
CA VAL A 65 -1.43 -5.92 5.92
C VAL A 65 -2.88 -5.63 6.27
N ARG A 66 -3.67 -6.67 6.47
CA ARG A 66 -5.09 -6.48 6.72
C ARG A 66 -5.33 -5.76 8.05
N ARG A 67 -4.55 -6.09 9.06
CA ARG A 67 -4.68 -5.43 10.35
C ARG A 67 -4.30 -3.95 10.24
N THR A 68 -3.24 -3.67 9.47
CA THR A 68 -2.82 -2.29 9.27
C THR A 68 -3.89 -1.49 8.55
N LEU A 69 -4.45 -2.04 7.48
CA LEU A 69 -5.47 -1.35 6.71
C LEU A 69 -6.72 -1.12 7.52
N ALA A 70 -7.09 -2.09 8.36
CA ALA A 70 -8.29 -1.98 9.16
C ALA A 70 -8.21 -0.84 10.16
N ALA A 71 -7.00 -0.43 10.53
CA ALA A 71 -6.81 0.65 11.48
C ALA A 71 -6.68 2.01 10.82
N MET A 72 -6.69 2.07 9.49
CA MET A 72 -6.44 3.32 8.78
C MET A 72 -7.74 3.98 8.36
N PRO A 73 -8.03 5.18 8.85
CA PRO A 73 -9.28 5.86 8.48
C PRO A 73 -9.32 6.25 7.01
N GLU A 74 -8.15 6.32 6.35
CA GLU A 74 -8.11 6.64 4.93
C GLU A 74 -8.63 5.52 4.06
N VAL A 75 -8.68 4.30 4.58
CA VAL A 75 -9.07 3.13 3.80
C VAL A 75 -10.58 2.95 3.86
N VAL A 76 -11.20 2.90 2.69
CA VAL A 76 -12.63 2.68 2.60
C VAL A 76 -12.95 1.20 2.73
N THR A 77 -12.24 0.37 1.97
CA THR A 77 -12.45 -1.07 2.03
C THR A 77 -11.21 -1.77 1.49
N PHE A 78 -11.07 -3.03 1.85
CA PHE A 78 -10.02 -3.87 1.28
C PHE A 78 -10.54 -5.30 1.23
N SER A 79 -9.99 -6.07 0.30
CA SER A 79 -10.40 -7.47 0.14
C SER A 79 -9.31 -8.21 -0.59
N ASP A 80 -9.43 -9.52 -0.67
CA ASP A 80 -8.51 -10.32 -1.47
C ASP A 80 -8.65 -9.90 -2.92
N ALA A 81 -7.55 -9.92 -3.65
CA ALA A 81 -7.57 -9.65 -5.07
C ALA A 81 -8.32 -10.76 -5.78
N PRO A 82 -8.89 -10.48 -6.95
CA PRO A 82 -9.51 -11.55 -7.72
C PRO A 82 -8.45 -12.54 -8.19
N PRO A 83 -8.84 -13.75 -8.57
CA PRO A 83 -7.86 -14.77 -8.93
C PRO A 83 -6.87 -14.34 -9.99
N GLU A 84 -7.34 -13.60 -10.99
CA GLU A 84 -6.46 -13.16 -12.06
C GLU A 84 -5.48 -12.07 -11.60
N ALA A 85 -5.70 -11.48 -10.44
CA ALA A 85 -4.83 -10.45 -9.91
C ALA A 85 -4.09 -10.91 -8.65
N GLY A 86 -4.00 -12.19 -8.42
CA GLY A 86 -3.21 -12.73 -7.33
C GLY A 86 -3.96 -13.47 -6.27
N GLY A 87 -5.29 -13.42 -6.30
CA GLY A 87 -6.08 -14.11 -5.30
C GLY A 87 -5.73 -13.62 -3.91
N TRP A 88 -5.68 -14.52 -2.95
CA TRP A 88 -5.40 -14.06 -1.59
C TRP A 88 -3.90 -13.82 -1.34
N GLY A 89 -3.08 -13.93 -2.37
CA GLY A 89 -1.70 -13.50 -2.28
C GLY A 89 -1.55 -11.99 -2.43
N ALA A 90 -2.64 -11.27 -2.69
CA ALA A 90 -2.63 -9.82 -2.79
C ALA A 90 -3.92 -9.27 -2.20
N THR A 91 -3.86 -8.05 -1.69
CA THR A 91 -5.01 -7.35 -1.13
C THR A 91 -5.25 -6.11 -1.96
N VAL A 92 -6.49 -5.93 -2.42
CA VAL A 92 -6.86 -4.72 -3.14
C VAL A 92 -7.51 -3.76 -2.15
N VAL A 93 -7.22 -2.49 -2.30
CA VAL A 93 -7.59 -1.46 -1.33
C VAL A 93 -8.24 -0.30 -2.06
N VAL A 94 -9.31 0.22 -1.50
CA VAL A 94 -9.93 1.45 -1.99
C VAL A 94 -9.69 2.51 -0.92
N VAL A 95 -9.14 3.64 -1.34
CA VAL A 95 -8.72 4.71 -0.45
C VAL A 95 -9.64 5.91 -0.66
N ARG A 96 -9.94 6.60 0.44
CA ARG A 96 -10.80 7.77 0.42
C ARG A 96 -10.05 8.94 -0.18
N ALA A 97 -10.66 9.66 -1.10
CA ALA A 97 -10.02 10.79 -1.74
C ALA A 97 -9.88 11.95 -0.77
N HIS A 98 -8.85 12.75 -0.97
CA HIS A 98 -8.68 13.97 -0.19
C HIS A 98 -9.80 14.95 -0.50
N GLY A 99 -10.26 15.62 0.54
CA GLY A 99 -11.23 16.68 0.32
C GLY A 99 -12.59 16.22 -0.11
N THR A 100 -12.84 14.93 -0.10
CA THR A 100 -14.10 14.42 -0.56
C THR A 100 -15.25 14.98 0.24
N SER A 101 -15.05 15.15 1.51
CA SER A 101 -16.12 15.57 2.34
C SER A 101 -16.57 16.96 2.00
N SER A 102 -15.70 17.74 1.46
CA SER A 102 -16.13 19.09 1.23
C SER A 102 -17.12 19.14 0.13
N ALA A 103 -17.22 18.12 -0.54
CA ALA A 103 -18.17 18.16 -1.57
C ALA A 103 -19.52 18.29 -1.10
N LEU A 104 -19.70 18.28 -0.19
CA LEU A 104 -20.96 18.40 0.06
C LEU A 104 -21.46 19.04 0.83
#